data_ed1566a3605ee3b3b82ca80418dc5894
#
_entry.id   ed1566a3605ee3b3b82ca80418dc5894
#
_cell.length_a   1.000
_cell.length_b   1.000
_cell.length_c   1.000
_cell.angle_alpha   90.00
_cell.angle_beta   90.00
_cell.angle_gamma   90.00
#
_symmetry.space_group_name_H-M   'P 1'
#
loop_
_entity.id
_entity.type
_entity.pdbx_description
1 polymer ?
#
loop_
_entity_poly.entity_id
_entity_poly.type
_entity_poly.pdbx_seq_one_letter_code
_entity_poly.pdbx_strand_id
1 'polypeptide(L)'
;MEKEFIMPGYPADLLSNRSIVKRDSFAIITPEGRVINTIPGIVDAKMTILCSPKIGAGFVQLIGTLGANAHTTIPYANLAHEESFIYVLDGTVELEVAVGDEKRVLTQGGYAYAPASVGIGFKNVNGEEGRILLYKQRYVPHPAGLEPYAV
;
A
#
# COMPACT_ATOMS: atom_id res chain seq x y z
N MET A 1 -30.32 15.12 31.48
CA MET A 1 -28.99 15.69 31.24
C MET A 1 -27.98 14.66 31.67
N GLU A 2 -27.56 13.81 30.69
CA GLU A 2 -26.53 12.80 30.93
C GLU A 2 -25.21 13.53 31.19
N LYS A 3 -24.59 13.27 32.33
CA LYS A 3 -23.25 13.74 32.62
C LYS A 3 -22.28 12.96 31.72
N GLU A 4 -21.70 13.65 30.73
CA GLU A 4 -20.56 13.16 29.97
C GLU A 4 -19.44 12.82 30.98
N PHE A 5 -19.13 11.54 31.09
CA PHE A 5 -18.05 11.06 31.94
C PHE A 5 -16.73 11.25 31.19
N ILE A 6 -16.13 12.42 31.35
CA ILE A 6 -14.79 12.70 30.80
C ILE A 6 -13.75 12.13 31.76
N MET A 7 -13.06 11.06 31.35
CA MET A 7 -11.92 10.55 32.10
C MET A 7 -10.73 11.53 31.94
N PRO A 8 -10.14 12.02 33.04
CA PRO A 8 -8.96 12.87 32.98
C PRO A 8 -7.82 12.18 32.25
N GLY A 9 -7.23 12.84 31.27
CA GLY A 9 -6.07 12.32 30.51
C GLY A 9 -6.40 11.66 29.18
N TYR A 10 -7.66 11.54 28.81
CA TYR A 10 -8.06 11.05 27.48
C TYR A 10 -8.66 12.18 26.62
N PRO A 11 -8.29 12.26 25.33
CA PRO A 11 -8.95 13.16 24.39
C PRO A 11 -10.45 12.87 24.32
N ALA A 12 -11.28 13.90 24.19
CA ALA A 12 -12.75 13.76 24.11
C ALA A 12 -13.22 12.90 22.91
N ASP A 13 -12.41 12.84 21.87
CA ASP A 13 -12.66 12.14 20.61
C ASP A 13 -11.92 10.79 20.50
N LEU A 14 -11.35 10.27 21.60
CA LEU A 14 -10.53 9.07 21.61
C LEU A 14 -11.20 7.87 20.91
N LEU A 15 -12.51 7.72 21.07
CA LEU A 15 -13.24 6.61 20.46
C LEU A 15 -13.36 6.74 18.94
N SER A 16 -13.54 7.98 18.44
CA SER A 16 -13.61 8.24 16.99
C SER A 16 -12.27 8.07 16.29
N ASN A 17 -11.17 8.21 17.03
CA ASN A 17 -9.79 8.07 16.52
C ASN A 17 -9.23 6.67 16.64
N ARG A 18 -9.97 5.74 17.22
CA ARG A 18 -9.54 4.35 17.34
C ARG A 18 -9.80 3.55 16.08
N SER A 19 -8.80 2.81 15.65
CA SER A 19 -8.98 1.77 14.65
C SER A 19 -9.76 0.59 15.22
N ILE A 20 -10.67 0.06 14.43
CA ILE A 20 -11.46 -1.14 14.76
C ILE A 20 -11.02 -2.24 13.80
N VAL A 21 -10.56 -3.36 14.36
CA VAL A 21 -10.20 -4.54 13.57
C VAL A 21 -11.02 -5.72 14.06
N LYS A 22 -11.90 -6.20 13.19
CA LYS A 22 -12.64 -7.46 13.39
C LYS A 22 -12.09 -8.50 12.43
N ARG A 23 -11.26 -9.38 12.95
CA ARG A 23 -10.59 -10.41 12.16
C ARG A 23 -11.59 -11.19 11.30
N ASP A 24 -11.18 -11.53 10.10
CA ASP A 24 -11.96 -12.27 9.09
C ASP A 24 -13.28 -11.59 8.68
N SER A 25 -13.44 -10.29 8.96
CA SER A 25 -14.65 -9.54 8.66
C SER A 25 -14.34 -8.16 8.07
N PHE A 26 -13.88 -7.20 8.90
CA PHE A 26 -13.56 -5.85 8.44
C PHE A 26 -12.52 -5.17 9.32
N ALA A 27 -11.91 -4.12 8.77
CA ALA A 27 -11.11 -3.16 9.53
C ALA A 27 -11.50 -1.74 9.15
N ILE A 28 -11.60 -0.86 10.15
CA ILE A 28 -11.75 0.58 9.99
C ILE A 28 -10.51 1.20 10.64
N ILE A 29 -9.64 1.78 9.82
CA ILE A 29 -8.37 2.35 10.27
C ILE A 29 -8.39 3.84 9.99
N THR A 30 -8.51 4.63 11.06
CA THR A 30 -8.46 6.08 10.98
C THR A 30 -7.04 6.55 10.63
N PRO A 31 -6.87 7.74 10.02
CA PRO A 31 -5.53 8.27 9.72
C PRO A 31 -4.61 8.31 10.95
N GLU A 32 -5.14 8.70 12.09
CA GLU A 32 -4.42 8.81 13.37
C GLU A 32 -4.05 7.44 13.96
N GLY A 33 -4.79 6.41 13.60
CA GLY A 33 -4.54 5.02 14.00
C GLY A 33 -3.53 4.28 13.13
N ARG A 34 -2.99 4.92 12.10
CA ARG A 34 -2.03 4.30 11.17
C ARG A 34 -0.65 4.19 11.80
N VAL A 35 -0.07 3.00 11.69
CA VAL A 35 1.31 2.74 12.14
C VAL A 35 2.23 2.84 10.94
N ILE A 36 3.26 3.68 11.07
CA ILE A 36 4.29 3.82 10.05
C ILE A 36 5.26 2.65 10.17
N ASN A 37 5.48 1.98 9.06
CA ASN A 37 6.39 0.85 8.92
C ASN A 37 7.49 1.17 7.93
N THR A 38 8.65 0.57 8.11
CA THR A 38 9.71 0.49 7.11
C THR A 38 9.52 -0.80 6.32
N ILE A 39 9.41 -0.69 5.02
CA ILE A 39 9.32 -1.86 4.13
C ILE A 39 10.70 -2.09 3.50
N PRO A 40 11.31 -3.27 3.68
CA PRO A 40 12.60 -3.57 3.06
C PRO A 40 12.58 -3.32 1.56
N GLY A 41 13.60 -2.66 1.06
CA GLY A 41 13.71 -2.34 -0.37
C GLY A 41 12.97 -1.08 -0.81
N ILE A 42 12.26 -0.36 0.07
CA ILE A 42 11.64 0.93 -0.21
C ILE A 42 12.34 2.01 0.61
N VAL A 43 12.84 3.04 -0.06
CA VAL A 43 13.62 4.14 0.51
C VAL A 43 12.83 5.44 0.41
N ASP A 44 13.01 6.33 1.38
CA ASP A 44 12.36 7.65 1.49
C ASP A 44 10.84 7.60 1.36
N ALA A 45 10.23 6.66 2.09
CA ALA A 45 8.78 6.49 2.13
C ALA A 45 8.29 6.11 3.52
N LYS A 46 7.12 6.64 3.89
CA LYS A 46 6.38 6.27 5.09
C LYS A 46 5.26 5.32 4.67
N MET A 47 5.39 4.06 5.02
CA MET A 47 4.46 3.01 4.61
C MET A 47 3.56 2.59 5.77
N THR A 48 2.29 2.40 5.53
CA THR A 48 1.34 1.87 6.50
C THR A 48 0.68 0.62 5.95
N ILE A 49 0.70 -0.45 6.72
CA ILE A 49 -0.02 -1.68 6.40
C ILE A 49 -1.48 -1.48 6.81
N LEU A 50 -2.40 -1.43 5.85
CA LEU A 50 -3.83 -1.28 6.10
C LEU A 50 -4.51 -2.62 6.35
N CYS A 51 -4.15 -3.66 5.59
CA CYS A 51 -4.59 -5.01 5.86
C CYS A 51 -3.55 -6.05 5.43
N SER A 52 -3.67 -7.23 6.00
CA SER A 52 -2.78 -8.35 5.75
C SER A 52 -3.43 -9.67 6.17
N PRO A 53 -2.85 -10.83 5.83
CA PRO A 53 -3.32 -12.13 6.31
C PRO A 53 -3.41 -12.26 7.82
N LYS A 54 -2.67 -11.46 8.58
CA LYS A 54 -2.74 -11.44 10.06
C LYS A 54 -4.12 -11.03 10.60
N ILE A 55 -4.88 -10.27 9.81
CA ILE A 55 -6.25 -9.86 10.17
C ILE A 55 -7.31 -10.57 9.32
N GLY A 56 -6.91 -11.58 8.55
CA GLY A 56 -7.82 -12.41 7.74
C GLY A 56 -7.98 -11.98 6.30
N ALA A 57 -7.24 -10.96 5.81
CA ALA A 57 -7.28 -10.57 4.41
C ALA A 57 -6.51 -11.57 3.53
N GLY A 58 -7.01 -11.86 2.32
CA GLY A 58 -6.31 -12.68 1.33
C GLY A 58 -5.13 -11.98 0.65
N PHE A 59 -4.86 -10.73 1.01
CA PHE A 59 -3.83 -9.87 0.39
C PHE A 59 -3.20 -8.94 1.43
N VAL A 60 -2.12 -8.30 1.04
CA VAL A 60 -1.52 -7.19 1.79
C VAL A 60 -1.83 -5.89 1.04
N GLN A 61 -2.34 -4.90 1.75
CA GLN A 61 -2.54 -3.54 1.25
C GLN A 61 -1.72 -2.56 2.08
N LEU A 62 -0.96 -1.74 1.38
CA LEU A 62 -0.17 -0.65 1.95
C LEU A 62 -0.65 0.68 1.39
N ILE A 63 -0.66 1.71 2.22
CA ILE A 63 -0.66 3.09 1.76
C ILE A 63 0.71 3.70 2.05
N GLY A 64 1.29 4.38 1.07
CA GLY A 64 2.60 5.02 1.18
C GLY A 64 2.52 6.52 0.94
N THR A 65 3.21 7.29 1.78
CA THR A 65 3.59 8.66 1.50
C THR A 65 5.05 8.64 1.05
N LEU A 66 5.28 9.06 -0.17
CA LEU A 66 6.57 9.05 -0.84
C LEU A 66 7.24 10.40 -0.69
N GLY A 67 8.49 10.42 -0.24
CA GLY A 67 9.33 11.62 -0.28
C GLY A 67 9.86 11.90 -1.68
N ALA A 68 10.57 13.03 -1.82
CA ALA A 68 11.10 13.51 -3.09
C ALA A 68 12.09 12.53 -3.77
N ASN A 69 12.76 11.70 -2.97
CA ASN A 69 13.74 10.72 -3.45
C ASN A 69 13.26 9.28 -3.31
N ALA A 70 11.96 9.08 -3.11
CA ALA A 70 11.41 7.76 -2.88
C ALA A 70 11.66 6.82 -4.07
N HIS A 71 12.18 5.65 -3.77
CA HIS A 71 12.47 4.63 -4.78
C HIS A 71 12.53 3.23 -4.17
N THR A 72 12.44 2.23 -5.02
CA THR A 72 12.72 0.83 -4.66
C THR A 72 14.17 0.48 -4.99
N THR A 73 14.85 -0.22 -4.08
CA THR A 73 16.18 -0.81 -4.31
C THR A 73 16.10 -2.24 -4.84
N ILE A 74 14.99 -2.91 -4.57
CA ILE A 74 14.58 -4.19 -5.14
C ILE A 74 13.10 -4.09 -5.50
N PRO A 75 12.63 -4.76 -6.56
CA PRO A 75 11.22 -4.73 -6.92
C PRO A 75 10.34 -5.23 -5.77
N TYR A 76 9.25 -4.53 -5.51
CA TYR A 76 8.27 -4.93 -4.50
C TYR A 76 7.52 -6.19 -4.95
N ALA A 77 7.37 -7.15 -4.04
CA ALA A 77 6.67 -8.42 -4.29
C ALA A 77 7.23 -9.23 -5.48
N ASN A 78 8.54 -9.39 -5.55
CA ASN A 78 9.24 -10.14 -6.60
C ASN A 78 9.43 -11.63 -6.29
N LEU A 79 8.74 -12.17 -5.30
CA LEU A 79 8.81 -13.59 -4.95
C LEU A 79 8.01 -14.47 -5.92
N ALA A 80 8.43 -15.71 -6.08
CA ALA A 80 7.91 -16.65 -7.08
C ALA A 80 6.38 -16.87 -7.08
N HIS A 81 5.71 -16.54 -6.00
CA HIS A 81 4.26 -16.73 -5.86
C HIS A 81 3.55 -15.46 -5.40
N GLU A 82 4.15 -14.30 -5.61
CA GLU A 82 3.55 -13.01 -5.28
C GLU A 82 3.27 -12.23 -6.55
N GLU A 83 2.04 -11.82 -6.74
CA GLU A 83 1.64 -10.80 -7.70
C GLU A 83 1.40 -9.48 -7.00
N SER A 84 1.53 -8.37 -7.69
CA SER A 84 1.45 -7.05 -7.09
C SER A 84 0.81 -6.00 -7.99
N PHE A 85 0.37 -4.93 -7.34
CA PHE A 85 -0.32 -3.82 -7.99
C PHE A 85 0.07 -2.52 -7.30
N ILE A 86 0.30 -1.46 -8.08
CA ILE A 86 0.51 -0.09 -7.62
C ILE A 86 -0.55 0.84 -8.20
N TYR A 87 -1.02 1.80 -7.40
CA TYR A 87 -1.94 2.84 -7.81
C TYR A 87 -1.49 4.20 -7.26
N VAL A 88 -1.45 5.22 -8.10
CA VAL A 88 -1.08 6.58 -7.71
C VAL A 88 -2.30 7.34 -7.23
N LEU A 89 -2.30 7.70 -5.94
CA LEU A 89 -3.40 8.41 -5.28
C LEU A 89 -3.32 9.92 -5.45
N ASP A 90 -2.11 10.47 -5.45
CA ASP A 90 -1.88 11.91 -5.45
C ASP A 90 -1.48 12.39 -6.85
N GLY A 91 -2.12 13.48 -7.30
CA GLY A 91 -1.91 14.03 -8.62
C GLY A 91 -0.62 14.84 -8.81
N THR A 92 0.09 15.13 -7.72
CA THR A 92 1.36 15.88 -7.77
C THR A 92 2.57 14.98 -8.00
N VAL A 93 2.47 13.69 -7.71
CA VAL A 93 3.58 12.76 -7.87
C VAL A 93 3.63 12.17 -9.27
N GLU A 94 4.81 12.15 -9.85
CA GLU A 94 5.11 11.41 -11.07
C GLU A 94 6.03 10.25 -10.70
N LEU A 95 5.54 9.02 -10.92
CA LEU A 95 6.30 7.81 -10.65
C LEU A 95 6.77 7.16 -11.95
N GLU A 96 8.07 7.01 -12.11
CA GLU A 96 8.59 6.02 -13.03
C GLU A 96 8.34 4.64 -12.40
N VAL A 97 7.50 3.85 -13.03
CA VAL A 97 7.17 2.49 -12.60
C VAL A 97 7.76 1.51 -13.59
N ALA A 98 8.46 0.51 -13.06
CA ALA A 98 9.06 -0.58 -13.81
C ALA A 98 8.40 -1.90 -13.45
N VAL A 99 7.94 -2.63 -14.46
CA VAL A 99 7.46 -4.01 -14.35
C VAL A 99 8.21 -4.84 -15.37
N GLY A 100 9.11 -5.70 -14.91
CA GLY A 100 10.08 -6.35 -15.78
C GLY A 100 10.97 -5.31 -16.49
N ASP A 101 11.03 -5.38 -17.80
CA ASP A 101 11.79 -4.45 -18.64
C ASP A 101 10.99 -3.21 -19.08
N GLU A 102 9.68 -3.20 -18.81
CA GLU A 102 8.82 -2.09 -19.18
C GLU A 102 8.86 -0.99 -18.12
N LYS A 103 8.93 0.26 -18.59
CA LYS A 103 8.89 1.46 -17.73
C LYS A 103 7.89 2.46 -18.26
N ARG A 104 7.14 3.07 -17.34
CA ARG A 104 6.19 4.15 -17.63
C ARG A 104 6.19 5.17 -16.49
N VAL A 105 5.89 6.40 -16.82
CA VAL A 105 5.60 7.42 -15.82
C VAL A 105 4.11 7.41 -15.54
N LEU A 106 3.75 7.20 -14.27
CA LEU A 106 2.37 7.23 -13.80
C LEU A 106 2.10 8.51 -13.04
N THR A 107 0.96 9.11 -13.29
CA THR A 107 0.39 10.24 -12.55
C THR A 107 -0.84 9.79 -11.78
N GLN A 108 -1.55 10.71 -11.13
CA GLN A 108 -2.78 10.41 -10.38
C GLN A 108 -3.76 9.56 -11.21
N GLY A 109 -4.25 8.50 -10.60
CA GLY A 109 -5.15 7.53 -11.26
C GLY A 109 -4.42 6.48 -12.08
N GLY A 110 -3.12 6.66 -12.33
CA GLY A 110 -2.29 5.67 -13.01
C GLY A 110 -2.05 4.44 -12.14
N TYR A 111 -1.94 3.30 -12.77
CA TYR A 111 -1.68 2.02 -12.10
C TYR A 111 -0.78 1.12 -12.93
N ALA A 112 -0.20 0.13 -12.27
CA ALA A 112 0.51 -0.95 -12.91
C ALA A 112 0.28 -2.26 -12.16
N TYR A 113 0.28 -3.36 -12.89
CA TYR A 113 0.18 -4.70 -12.35
C TYR A 113 1.42 -5.52 -12.74
N ALA A 114 1.97 -6.22 -11.79
CA ALA A 114 3.06 -7.16 -12.00
C ALA A 114 2.60 -8.59 -11.69
N PRO A 115 2.70 -9.51 -12.66
CA PRO A 115 2.41 -10.91 -12.42
C PRO A 115 3.44 -11.53 -11.45
N ALA A 116 3.16 -12.74 -11.02
CA ALA A 116 4.01 -13.47 -10.08
C ALA A 116 5.48 -13.53 -10.56
N SER A 117 6.40 -13.38 -9.62
CA SER A 117 7.85 -13.37 -9.81
C SER A 117 8.46 -12.10 -10.43
N VAL A 118 7.67 -11.18 -10.92
CA VAL A 118 8.17 -9.97 -11.59
C VAL A 118 8.42 -8.83 -10.61
N GLY A 119 7.41 -8.49 -9.81
CA GLY A 119 7.47 -7.38 -8.87
C GLY A 119 7.41 -6.01 -9.53
N ILE A 120 7.26 -4.96 -8.71
CA ILE A 120 7.14 -3.57 -9.13
C ILE A 120 8.31 -2.76 -8.58
N GLY A 121 9.09 -2.16 -9.49
CA GLY A 121 10.02 -1.10 -9.17
C GLY A 121 9.37 0.27 -9.35
N PHE A 122 9.71 1.25 -8.52
CA PHE A 122 9.27 2.62 -8.73
C PHE A 122 10.30 3.64 -8.25
N LYS A 123 10.22 4.84 -8.83
CA LYS A 123 11.01 6.01 -8.44
C LYS A 123 10.16 7.27 -8.59
N ASN A 124 10.16 8.11 -7.55
CA ASN A 124 9.60 9.44 -7.66
C ASN A 124 10.51 10.32 -8.53
N VAL A 125 9.99 10.91 -9.60
CA VAL A 125 10.80 11.63 -10.60
C VAL A 125 10.54 13.13 -10.65
N ASN A 126 9.47 13.62 -10.02
CA ASN A 126 9.22 15.08 -10.01
C ASN A 126 9.67 15.79 -8.72
N GLY A 127 10.12 15.04 -7.71
CA GLY A 127 10.63 15.60 -6.46
C GLY A 127 9.57 16.12 -5.50
N GLU A 128 8.29 15.95 -5.81
CA GLU A 128 7.18 16.32 -4.93
C GLU A 128 6.77 15.13 -4.05
N GLU A 129 6.21 15.43 -2.87
CA GLU A 129 5.61 14.39 -2.03
C GLU A 129 4.32 13.88 -2.66
N GLY A 130 4.10 12.58 -2.63
CA GLY A 130 2.88 11.99 -3.15
C GLY A 130 2.47 10.72 -2.42
N ARG A 131 1.32 10.17 -2.80
CA ARG A 131 0.76 9.00 -2.16
C ARG A 131 0.43 7.91 -3.16
N ILE A 132 0.70 6.67 -2.72
CA ILE A 132 0.41 5.47 -3.49
C ILE A 132 -0.34 4.44 -2.65
N LEU A 133 -1.03 3.54 -3.33
CA LEU A 133 -1.43 2.24 -2.80
C LEU A 133 -0.55 1.16 -3.42
N LEU A 134 -0.07 0.24 -2.58
CA LEU A 134 0.59 -0.98 -3.00
C LEU A 134 -0.23 -2.18 -2.51
N TYR A 135 -0.37 -3.15 -3.38
CA TYR A 135 -0.99 -4.44 -3.07
C TYR A 135 -0.05 -5.56 -3.41
N LYS A 136 -0.13 -6.63 -2.66
CA LYS A 136 0.41 -7.92 -3.05
C LYS A 136 -0.45 -9.04 -2.51
N GLN A 137 -0.52 -10.11 -3.25
CA GLN A 137 -1.18 -11.34 -2.84
C GLN A 137 -0.44 -12.55 -3.38
N ARG A 138 -0.78 -13.70 -2.81
CA ARG A 138 -0.29 -14.96 -3.35
C ARG A 138 -1.02 -15.25 -4.66
N TYR A 139 -0.26 -15.42 -5.72
CA TYR A 139 -0.79 -15.86 -6.99
C TYR A 139 -1.25 -17.33 -6.93
N VAL A 140 -2.44 -17.58 -7.43
CA VAL A 140 -2.98 -18.94 -7.61
C VAL A 140 -3.23 -19.14 -9.10
N PRO A 141 -2.55 -20.08 -9.75
CA PRO A 141 -2.74 -20.33 -11.18
C PRO A 141 -4.19 -20.67 -11.51
N HIS A 142 -4.68 -20.08 -12.60
CA HIS A 142 -6.02 -20.36 -13.06
C HIS A 142 -6.13 -21.79 -13.59
N PRO A 143 -7.18 -22.56 -13.27
CA PRO A 143 -7.32 -23.97 -13.67
C PRO A 143 -7.27 -24.20 -15.18
N ALA A 144 -7.66 -23.22 -15.99
CA ALA A 144 -7.60 -23.27 -17.45
C ALA A 144 -6.23 -22.91 -18.05
N GLY A 145 -5.20 -22.71 -17.22
CA GLY A 145 -3.86 -22.35 -17.69
C GLY A 145 -3.74 -20.94 -18.25
N LEU A 146 -4.70 -20.05 -17.92
CA LEU A 146 -4.61 -18.65 -18.29
C LEU A 146 -3.59 -17.95 -17.38
N GLU A 147 -2.61 -17.29 -17.98
CA GLU A 147 -1.60 -16.54 -17.25
C GLU A 147 -1.87 -15.03 -17.37
N PRO A 148 -1.77 -14.27 -16.28
CA PRO A 148 -1.86 -12.83 -16.34
C PRO A 148 -0.60 -12.24 -16.99
N TYR A 149 -0.75 -11.10 -17.63
CA TYR A 149 0.36 -10.33 -18.19
C TYR A 149 0.49 -8.96 -17.50
N ALA A 150 1.67 -8.37 -17.59
CA ALA A 150 1.92 -7.05 -17.03
C ALA A 150 1.10 -5.95 -17.72
N VAL A 151 0.59 -4.99 -16.93
CA VAL A 151 -0.16 -3.81 -17.39
C VAL A 151 0.38 -2.57 -16.69
#